data_205bd344df4a85ebe3cc5500bc7acb3b
#
_entry.id   205bd344df4a85ebe3cc5500bc7acb3b
#
_cell.length_a   1.000
_cell.length_b   1.000
_cell.length_c   1.000
_cell.angle_alpha   90.00
_cell.angle_beta   90.00
_cell.angle_gamma   90.00
#
_symmetry.space_group_name_H-M   'P 1'
#
loop_
_entity.id
_entity.type
_entity.pdbx_description
1 polymer ?
#
loop_
_entity_poly.entity_id
_entity_poly.type
_entity_poly.pdbx_seq_one_letter_code
_entity_poly.pdbx_strand_id
1 'polypeptide(L)'
;MDVMKRLPRQSWWQKYHLKTISLVIITGLLIILSAQVAGVDLAMFWGNLDQFTNLLVRMAHPDWAYITIIGQPILETIQMAIIGTTIGTCFAIPLAFLAASNIVQNSWIRGLVRFGLDLVRTLPDLLLAAIFVAVFGIGATAGVVTLAIFSFGMVSKLFYEVIETIDEGPIEAMKSVGARKLQIIHFAVVPQVLNQFISYFLYTLEINVRASTVLGYLGAGGIGVYLQRSLNEFNYSQTAVIIIMTLVVVFIINIISNYLRERLM
;
A
#
# COMPACT_ATOMS: atom_id res chain seq x y z
N MET A 1 -35.18 51.87 19.98
CA MET A 1 -34.49 52.00 21.26
C MET A 1 -33.66 50.74 21.45
N ASP A 2 -32.42 50.97 21.48
CA ASP A 2 -31.26 50.09 21.49
C ASP A 2 -31.34 48.81 22.32
N VAL A 3 -31.22 47.68 21.63
CA VAL A 3 -30.61 46.49 22.21
C VAL A 3 -29.28 46.26 21.49
N MET A 4 -28.27 47.07 21.81
CA MET A 4 -26.90 46.72 21.53
C MET A 4 -26.58 45.45 22.34
N LYS A 5 -26.69 44.28 21.71
CA LYS A 5 -26.16 43.02 22.24
C LYS A 5 -24.68 43.23 22.51
N ARG A 6 -24.30 43.43 23.77
CA ARG A 6 -22.90 43.44 24.18
C ARG A 6 -22.30 42.10 23.83
N LEU A 7 -21.43 42.09 22.84
CA LEU A 7 -20.62 40.90 22.49
C LEU A 7 -19.95 40.40 23.78
N PRO A 8 -19.98 39.09 24.07
CA PRO A 8 -19.35 38.55 25.26
C PRO A 8 -17.87 38.94 25.26
N ARG A 9 -17.40 39.56 26.35
CA ARG A 9 -15.98 39.88 26.52
C ARG A 9 -15.19 38.60 26.46
N GLN A 10 -14.36 38.45 25.42
CA GLN A 10 -13.43 37.32 25.31
C GLN A 10 -12.51 37.32 26.54
N SER A 11 -12.38 36.17 27.19
CA SER A 11 -11.45 35.96 28.29
C SER A 11 -10.01 36.25 27.78
N TRP A 12 -9.18 36.80 28.68
CA TRP A 12 -7.76 37.09 28.37
C TRP A 12 -7.03 35.88 27.73
N TRP A 13 -7.37 34.68 28.18
CA TRP A 13 -6.90 33.40 27.62
C TRP A 13 -7.32 33.15 26.17
N GLN A 14 -8.50 33.59 25.78
CA GLN A 14 -9.01 33.49 24.42
C GLN A 14 -8.42 34.55 23.50
N LYS A 15 -8.21 35.78 24.03
CA LYS A 15 -7.65 36.90 23.26
C LYS A 15 -6.20 36.67 22.81
N TYR A 16 -5.38 35.97 23.59
CA TYR A 16 -3.96 35.71 23.27
C TYR A 16 -3.69 34.28 22.82
N HIS A 17 -4.73 33.50 22.49
CA HIS A 17 -4.58 32.11 22.04
C HIS A 17 -3.64 31.27 22.93
N LEU A 18 -3.61 31.55 24.24
CA LEU A 18 -2.66 30.95 25.18
C LEU A 18 -2.73 29.40 25.18
N LYS A 19 -3.94 28.83 24.97
CA LYS A 19 -4.09 27.37 24.81
C LYS A 19 -3.36 26.85 23.59
N THR A 20 -3.43 27.56 22.47
CA THR A 20 -2.74 27.17 21.22
C THR A 20 -1.23 27.32 21.39
N ILE A 21 -0.77 28.42 22.02
CA ILE A 21 0.65 28.64 22.27
C ILE A 21 1.20 27.57 23.23
N SER A 22 0.50 27.27 24.34
CA SER A 22 0.92 26.21 25.26
C SER A 22 0.96 24.83 24.59
N LEU A 23 -0.02 24.52 23.73
CA LEU A 23 -0.01 23.27 22.95
C LEU A 23 1.21 23.19 22.02
N VAL A 24 1.51 24.25 21.30
CA VAL A 24 2.69 24.32 20.42
C VAL A 24 3.99 24.15 21.20
N ILE A 25 4.13 24.83 22.35
CA ILE A 25 5.31 24.71 23.21
C ILE A 25 5.46 23.28 23.75
N ILE A 26 4.36 22.68 24.25
CA ILE A 26 4.37 21.30 24.78
C ILE A 26 4.75 20.32 23.66
N THR A 27 4.14 20.47 22.46
CA THR A 27 4.47 19.63 21.30
C THR A 27 5.92 19.81 20.90
N GLY A 28 6.44 21.04 20.86
CA GLY A 28 7.85 21.32 20.57
C GLY A 28 8.80 20.67 21.58
N LEU A 29 8.48 20.78 22.88
CA LEU A 29 9.26 20.11 23.94
C LEU A 29 9.23 18.60 23.80
N LEU A 30 8.07 18.01 23.51
CA LEU A 30 7.95 16.57 23.28
C LEU A 30 8.77 16.10 22.08
N ILE A 31 8.80 16.87 20.99
CA ILE A 31 9.62 16.57 19.82
C ILE A 31 11.11 16.61 20.19
N ILE A 32 11.56 17.65 20.89
CA ILE A 32 12.97 17.80 21.28
C ILE A 32 13.38 16.66 22.23
N LEU A 33 12.57 16.36 23.24
CA LEU A 33 12.82 15.26 24.16
C LEU A 33 12.86 13.90 23.42
N SER A 34 11.90 13.68 22.51
CA SER A 34 11.86 12.48 21.70
C SER A 34 13.10 12.35 20.80
N ALA A 35 13.55 13.45 20.19
CA ALA A 35 14.76 13.47 19.37
C ALA A 35 16.01 13.14 20.20
N GLN A 36 16.13 13.69 21.41
CA GLN A 36 17.24 13.38 22.33
C GLN A 36 17.24 11.91 22.77
N VAL A 37 16.06 11.37 23.15
CA VAL A 37 15.94 9.96 23.57
C VAL A 37 16.21 9.02 22.38
N ALA A 38 15.80 9.40 21.16
CA ALA A 38 16.05 8.63 19.95
C ALA A 38 17.51 8.74 19.45
N GLY A 39 18.35 9.58 20.07
CA GLY A 39 19.73 9.79 19.65
C GLY A 39 19.87 10.52 18.30
N VAL A 40 18.89 11.34 17.95
CA VAL A 40 18.94 12.14 16.71
C VAL A 40 19.97 13.26 16.88
N ASP A 41 21.09 13.12 16.21
CA ASP A 41 22.16 14.12 16.19
C ASP A 41 22.12 14.92 14.89
N LEU A 42 21.58 16.13 14.98
CA LEU A 42 21.52 17.06 13.85
C LEU A 42 22.93 17.53 13.39
N ALA A 43 23.90 17.60 14.31
CA ALA A 43 25.26 17.97 13.96
C ALA A 43 25.91 16.86 13.10
N MET A 44 25.63 15.59 13.43
CA MET A 44 26.05 14.45 12.62
C MET A 44 25.42 14.47 11.22
N PHE A 45 24.12 14.84 11.13
CA PHE A 45 23.45 14.99 9.84
C PHE A 45 24.13 16.04 8.95
N TRP A 46 24.36 17.24 9.49
CA TRP A 46 25.03 18.32 8.74
C TRP A 46 26.49 18.01 8.45
N GLY A 47 27.21 17.34 9.36
CA GLY A 47 28.58 16.92 9.17
C GLY A 47 28.79 15.85 8.10
N ASN A 48 27.75 15.07 7.76
CA ASN A 48 27.82 14.00 6.76
C ASN A 48 27.28 14.40 5.38
N LEU A 49 26.96 15.68 5.15
CA LEU A 49 26.50 16.16 3.83
C LEU A 49 27.50 15.90 2.72
N ASP A 50 28.79 15.96 3.01
CA ASP A 50 29.86 15.68 2.03
C ASP A 50 29.83 14.20 1.60
N GLN A 51 29.50 13.28 2.51
CA GLN A 51 29.34 11.87 2.16
C GLN A 51 28.11 11.66 1.28
N PHE A 52 26.99 12.35 1.58
CA PHE A 52 25.79 12.32 0.76
C PHE A 52 26.04 12.87 -0.65
N THR A 53 26.73 14.02 -0.76
CA THR A 53 27.09 14.60 -2.07
C THR A 53 28.01 13.69 -2.86
N ASN A 54 29.01 13.07 -2.23
CA ASN A 54 29.90 12.10 -2.85
C ASN A 54 29.16 10.87 -3.37
N LEU A 55 28.16 10.37 -2.63
CA LEU A 55 27.31 9.28 -3.07
C LEU A 55 26.52 9.68 -4.32
N LEU A 56 25.87 10.85 -4.32
CA LEU A 56 25.14 11.35 -5.48
C LEU A 56 26.04 11.54 -6.70
N VAL A 57 27.27 12.05 -6.53
CA VAL A 57 28.23 12.21 -7.63
C VAL A 57 28.60 10.84 -8.23
N ARG A 58 28.83 9.82 -7.41
CA ARG A 58 29.09 8.45 -7.90
C ARG A 58 27.88 7.86 -8.63
N MET A 59 26.66 8.12 -8.14
CA MET A 59 25.42 7.70 -8.79
C MET A 59 25.12 8.49 -10.07
N ALA A 60 25.69 9.68 -10.25
CA ALA A 60 25.51 10.50 -11.46
C ALA A 60 26.20 9.90 -12.70
N HIS A 61 27.04 8.87 -12.54
CA HIS A 61 27.68 8.13 -13.63
C HIS A 61 27.17 6.69 -13.67
N PRO A 62 25.93 6.43 -14.17
CA PRO A 62 25.34 5.12 -14.19
C PRO A 62 26.10 4.17 -15.16
N ASP A 63 26.30 2.94 -14.74
CA ASP A 63 26.83 1.87 -15.60
C ASP A 63 25.72 1.27 -16.46
N TRP A 64 25.44 1.90 -17.60
CA TRP A 64 24.36 1.46 -18.51
C TRP A 64 24.53 0.04 -19.04
N ALA A 65 25.75 -0.51 -19.07
CA ALA A 65 25.98 -1.89 -19.47
C ALA A 65 25.29 -2.89 -18.52
N TYR A 66 25.05 -2.48 -17.27
CA TYR A 66 24.40 -3.29 -16.25
C TYR A 66 22.91 -3.58 -16.55
N ILE A 67 22.29 -2.83 -17.48
CA ILE A 67 20.91 -3.08 -17.93
C ILE A 67 20.74 -4.49 -18.48
N THR A 68 21.75 -4.99 -19.18
CA THR A 68 21.70 -6.35 -19.76
C THR A 68 21.63 -7.45 -18.69
N ILE A 69 22.18 -7.18 -17.51
CA ILE A 69 22.20 -8.11 -16.37
C ILE A 69 20.87 -8.05 -15.61
N ILE A 70 20.31 -6.84 -15.42
CA ILE A 70 19.11 -6.66 -14.59
C ILE A 70 17.80 -6.81 -15.36
N GLY A 71 17.83 -6.96 -16.68
CA GLY A 71 16.63 -7.10 -17.50
C GLY A 71 15.74 -8.29 -17.08
N GLN A 72 16.34 -9.46 -16.85
CA GLN A 72 15.60 -10.63 -16.37
C GLN A 72 15.08 -10.46 -14.93
N PRO A 73 15.85 -9.97 -13.93
CA PRO A 73 15.37 -9.63 -12.61
C PRO A 73 14.19 -8.63 -12.57
N ILE A 74 14.18 -7.67 -13.49
CA ILE A 74 13.05 -6.74 -13.66
C ILE A 74 11.79 -7.48 -14.10
N LEU A 75 11.89 -8.34 -15.10
CA LEU A 75 10.78 -9.19 -15.54
C LEU A 75 10.28 -10.09 -14.42
N GLU A 76 11.17 -10.69 -13.65
CA GLU A 76 10.84 -11.49 -12.48
C GLU A 76 10.03 -10.67 -11.45
N THR A 77 10.45 -9.44 -11.17
CA THR A 77 9.73 -8.51 -10.28
C THR A 77 8.31 -8.28 -10.74
N ILE A 78 8.10 -8.02 -12.05
CA ILE A 78 6.78 -7.80 -12.64
C ILE A 78 5.95 -9.09 -12.56
N GLN A 79 6.52 -10.24 -12.89
CA GLN A 79 5.84 -11.53 -12.83
C GLN A 79 5.40 -11.87 -11.41
N MET A 80 6.26 -11.64 -10.41
CA MET A 80 5.93 -11.84 -9.01
C MET A 80 4.74 -10.97 -8.58
N ALA A 81 4.74 -9.70 -8.98
CA ALA A 81 3.66 -8.77 -8.67
C ALA A 81 2.34 -9.20 -9.33
N ILE A 82 2.36 -9.59 -10.60
CA ILE A 82 1.17 -10.06 -11.33
C ILE A 82 0.61 -11.34 -10.68
N ILE A 83 1.46 -12.35 -10.46
CA ILE A 83 1.02 -13.64 -9.89
C ILE A 83 0.51 -13.43 -8.46
N GLY A 84 1.26 -12.72 -7.62
CA GLY A 84 0.88 -12.45 -6.23
C GLY A 84 -0.43 -11.69 -6.14
N THR A 85 -0.60 -10.62 -6.91
CA THR A 85 -1.86 -9.85 -6.95
C THR A 85 -3.02 -10.71 -7.43
N THR A 86 -2.82 -11.51 -8.48
CA THR A 86 -3.89 -12.34 -9.03
C THR A 86 -4.34 -13.41 -8.04
N ILE A 87 -3.40 -14.14 -7.43
CA ILE A 87 -3.71 -15.16 -6.42
C ILE A 87 -4.43 -14.50 -5.22
N GLY A 88 -3.87 -13.42 -4.67
CA GLY A 88 -4.46 -12.72 -3.54
C GLY A 88 -5.88 -12.23 -3.84
N THR A 89 -6.10 -11.63 -5.02
CA THR A 89 -7.41 -11.14 -5.45
C THR A 89 -8.41 -12.28 -5.65
N CYS A 90 -8.01 -13.40 -6.25
CA CYS A 90 -8.90 -14.56 -6.42
C CYS A 90 -9.44 -15.08 -5.10
N PHE A 91 -8.60 -15.14 -4.05
CA PHE A 91 -9.05 -15.53 -2.71
C PHE A 91 -9.80 -14.40 -1.98
N ALA A 92 -9.53 -13.14 -2.30
CA ALA A 92 -10.19 -11.99 -1.72
C ALA A 92 -11.67 -11.88 -2.11
N ILE A 93 -12.02 -12.19 -3.37
CA ILE A 93 -13.37 -12.03 -3.89
C ILE A 93 -14.41 -12.77 -3.04
N PRO A 94 -14.34 -14.10 -2.80
CA PRO A 94 -15.35 -14.81 -2.03
C PRO A 94 -15.45 -14.29 -0.58
N LEU A 95 -14.33 -13.94 0.04
CA LEU A 95 -14.33 -13.43 1.40
C LEU A 95 -14.88 -12.02 1.50
N ALA A 96 -14.69 -11.18 0.47
CA ALA A 96 -15.31 -9.86 0.40
C ALA A 96 -16.84 -9.95 0.41
N PHE A 97 -17.44 -10.88 -0.36
CA PHE A 97 -18.89 -11.12 -0.31
C PHE A 97 -19.36 -11.64 1.06
N LEU A 98 -18.56 -12.46 1.74
CA LEU A 98 -18.88 -12.94 3.08
C LEU A 98 -18.72 -11.85 4.16
N ALA A 99 -17.85 -10.87 3.93
CA ALA A 99 -17.61 -9.74 4.83
C ALA A 99 -18.64 -8.61 4.67
N ALA A 100 -19.32 -8.51 3.51
CA ALA A 100 -20.27 -7.42 3.20
C ALA A 100 -21.56 -7.53 4.00
N SER A 101 -22.01 -6.43 4.64
CA SER A 101 -23.18 -6.39 5.53
C SER A 101 -24.51 -6.46 4.79
N ASN A 102 -24.55 -5.97 3.55
CA ASN A 102 -25.73 -6.03 2.69
C ASN A 102 -25.95 -7.43 2.05
N ILE A 103 -24.95 -8.31 2.08
CA ILE A 103 -25.02 -9.68 1.56
C ILE A 103 -25.21 -10.70 2.68
N VAL A 104 -24.40 -10.60 3.76
CA VAL A 104 -24.43 -11.54 4.89
C VAL A 104 -25.03 -10.87 6.11
N GLN A 105 -26.28 -11.24 6.43
CA GLN A 105 -27.01 -10.68 7.57
C GLN A 105 -26.52 -11.19 8.93
N ASN A 106 -25.91 -12.41 8.95
CA ASN A 106 -25.39 -12.99 10.19
C ASN A 106 -24.15 -12.23 10.67
N SER A 107 -24.32 -11.46 11.76
CA SER A 107 -23.28 -10.60 12.35
C SER A 107 -22.06 -11.41 12.84
N TRP A 108 -22.27 -12.65 13.33
CA TRP A 108 -21.18 -13.50 13.80
C TRP A 108 -20.27 -13.97 12.68
N ILE A 109 -20.85 -14.45 11.57
CA ILE A 109 -20.09 -14.90 10.39
C ILE A 109 -19.29 -13.70 9.84
N ARG A 110 -19.95 -12.58 9.64
CA ARG A 110 -19.34 -11.36 9.14
C ARG A 110 -18.21 -10.88 10.07
N GLY A 111 -18.47 -10.85 11.38
CA GLY A 111 -17.47 -10.44 12.38
C GLY A 111 -16.24 -11.34 12.37
N LEU A 112 -16.42 -12.66 12.29
CA LEU A 112 -15.32 -13.63 12.23
C LEU A 112 -14.48 -13.45 10.95
N VAL A 113 -15.14 -13.29 9.79
CA VAL A 113 -14.45 -13.07 8.51
C VAL A 113 -13.65 -11.77 8.55
N ARG A 114 -14.27 -10.67 8.98
CA ARG A 114 -13.58 -9.37 9.10
C ARG A 114 -12.40 -9.42 10.07
N PHE A 115 -12.58 -10.06 11.22
CA PHE A 115 -11.50 -10.24 12.19
C PHE A 115 -10.31 -11.00 11.57
N GLY A 116 -10.56 -12.08 10.82
CA GLY A 116 -9.52 -12.83 10.11
C GLY A 116 -8.80 -11.97 9.07
N LEU A 117 -9.55 -11.19 8.27
CA LEU A 117 -8.99 -10.28 7.29
C LEU A 117 -8.16 -9.16 7.94
N ASP A 118 -8.62 -8.61 9.05
CA ASP A 118 -7.89 -7.57 9.79
C ASP A 118 -6.59 -8.12 10.40
N LEU A 119 -6.60 -9.37 10.91
CA LEU A 119 -5.37 -10.03 11.37
C LEU A 119 -4.32 -10.14 10.26
N VAL A 120 -4.73 -10.59 9.06
CA VAL A 120 -3.79 -10.69 7.93
C VAL A 120 -3.22 -9.32 7.56
N ARG A 121 -4.02 -8.27 7.61
CA ARG A 121 -3.60 -6.90 7.27
C ARG A 121 -2.73 -6.22 8.32
N THR A 122 -2.74 -6.68 9.56
CA THR A 122 -1.86 -6.15 10.61
C THR A 122 -0.44 -6.68 10.50
N LEU A 123 -0.21 -7.74 9.73
CA LEU A 123 1.13 -8.30 9.53
C LEU A 123 1.94 -7.38 8.58
N PRO A 124 3.11 -6.90 9.01
CA PRO A 124 3.98 -6.12 8.13
C PRO A 124 4.50 -6.96 6.97
N ASP A 125 4.46 -6.43 5.76
CA ASP A 125 4.87 -7.13 4.52
C ASP A 125 6.32 -7.61 4.61
N LEU A 126 7.22 -6.81 5.19
CA LEU A 126 8.63 -7.18 5.38
C LEU A 126 8.80 -8.36 6.35
N LEU A 127 7.96 -8.44 7.39
CA LEU A 127 7.97 -9.58 8.30
C LEU A 127 7.51 -10.86 7.59
N LEU A 128 6.44 -10.77 6.82
CA LEU A 128 5.94 -11.88 5.99
C LEU A 128 7.02 -12.36 5.00
N ALA A 129 7.68 -11.42 4.31
CA ALA A 129 8.75 -11.73 3.39
C ALA A 129 9.90 -12.47 4.08
N ALA A 130 10.35 -11.99 5.25
CA ALA A 130 11.41 -12.63 6.01
C ALA A 130 11.05 -14.07 6.44
N ILE A 131 9.80 -14.28 6.89
CA ILE A 131 9.29 -15.62 7.24
C ILE A 131 9.29 -16.53 6.01
N PHE A 132 8.76 -16.06 4.88
CA PHE A 132 8.69 -16.91 3.69
C PHE A 132 10.04 -17.16 3.04
N VAL A 133 10.97 -16.22 3.11
CA VAL A 133 12.37 -16.46 2.72
C VAL A 133 13.01 -17.51 3.62
N ALA A 134 12.72 -17.52 4.91
CA ALA A 134 13.22 -18.55 5.82
C ALA A 134 12.62 -19.94 5.53
N VAL A 135 11.36 -20.00 5.08
CA VAL A 135 10.65 -21.27 4.77
C VAL A 135 10.97 -21.81 3.38
N PHE A 136 10.89 -20.95 2.35
CA PHE A 136 11.02 -21.37 0.94
C PHE A 136 12.43 -21.13 0.38
N GLY A 137 13.31 -20.45 1.12
CA GLY A 137 14.60 -19.99 0.64
C GLY A 137 14.52 -18.66 -0.10
N ILE A 138 15.71 -18.15 -0.47
CA ILE A 138 15.86 -16.93 -1.28
C ILE A 138 15.30 -17.19 -2.69
N GLY A 139 14.41 -16.30 -3.18
CA GLY A 139 13.88 -16.40 -4.54
C GLY A 139 12.43 -15.93 -4.69
N ALA A 140 11.97 -15.96 -5.95
CA ALA A 140 10.66 -15.42 -6.36
C ALA A 140 9.45 -16.07 -5.64
N THR A 141 9.56 -17.34 -5.25
CA THR A 141 8.48 -18.05 -4.56
C THR A 141 8.10 -17.38 -3.26
N ALA A 142 9.08 -17.01 -2.42
CA ALA A 142 8.85 -16.28 -1.18
C ALA A 142 8.18 -14.93 -1.44
N GLY A 143 8.63 -14.22 -2.48
CA GLY A 143 8.04 -12.94 -2.89
C GLY A 143 6.60 -13.07 -3.37
N VAL A 144 6.30 -14.04 -4.23
CA VAL A 144 4.93 -14.30 -4.73
C VAL A 144 3.97 -14.60 -3.59
N VAL A 145 4.35 -15.48 -2.64
CA VAL A 145 3.49 -15.82 -1.51
C VAL A 145 3.26 -14.61 -0.60
N THR A 146 4.30 -13.82 -0.34
CA THR A 146 4.19 -12.58 0.44
C THR A 146 3.21 -11.61 -0.22
N LEU A 147 3.39 -11.33 -1.52
CA LEU A 147 2.53 -10.42 -2.28
C LEU A 147 1.09 -10.94 -2.40
N ALA A 148 0.91 -12.25 -2.47
CA ALA A 148 -0.42 -12.86 -2.49
C ALA A 148 -1.18 -12.64 -1.18
N ILE A 149 -0.52 -12.83 -0.03
CA ILE A 149 -1.13 -12.61 1.29
C ILE A 149 -1.40 -11.12 1.52
N PHE A 150 -0.47 -10.26 1.17
CA PHE A 150 -0.66 -8.81 1.24
C PHE A 150 -1.86 -8.37 0.39
N SER A 151 -1.90 -8.79 -0.89
CA SER A 151 -3.01 -8.48 -1.80
C SER A 151 -4.34 -9.04 -1.30
N PHE A 152 -4.34 -10.25 -0.78
CA PHE A 152 -5.53 -10.87 -0.21
C PHE A 152 -6.13 -10.02 0.93
N GLY A 153 -5.32 -9.57 1.88
CA GLY A 153 -5.78 -8.74 2.98
C GLY A 153 -6.29 -7.37 2.51
N MET A 154 -5.51 -6.69 1.66
CA MET A 154 -5.82 -5.35 1.16
C MET A 154 -7.05 -5.35 0.26
N VAL A 155 -7.08 -6.22 -0.75
CA VAL A 155 -8.15 -6.27 -1.76
C VAL A 155 -9.47 -6.72 -1.14
N SER A 156 -9.45 -7.70 -0.20
CA SER A 156 -10.66 -8.13 0.49
C SER A 156 -11.37 -6.96 1.18
N LYS A 157 -10.60 -6.09 1.85
CA LYS A 157 -11.17 -4.92 2.52
C LYS A 157 -11.77 -3.94 1.53
N LEU A 158 -11.00 -3.54 0.52
CA LEU A 158 -11.47 -2.62 -0.50
C LEU A 158 -12.73 -3.13 -1.21
N PHE A 159 -12.79 -4.43 -1.46
CA PHE A 159 -13.93 -5.05 -2.15
C PHE A 159 -15.18 -5.09 -1.28
N TYR A 160 -15.11 -5.52 -0.01
CA TYR A 160 -16.32 -5.53 0.81
C TYR A 160 -16.83 -4.12 1.12
N GLU A 161 -15.95 -3.13 1.27
CA GLU A 161 -16.35 -1.73 1.46
C GLU A 161 -17.11 -1.19 0.24
N VAL A 162 -16.67 -1.51 -0.98
CA VAL A 162 -17.40 -1.15 -2.19
C VAL A 162 -18.73 -1.88 -2.29
N ILE A 163 -18.77 -3.18 -1.99
CA ILE A 163 -20.04 -3.93 -2.00
C ILE A 163 -21.05 -3.30 -1.04
N GLU A 164 -20.62 -2.74 0.08
CA GLU A 164 -21.50 -2.09 1.05
C GLU A 164 -22.03 -0.70 0.61
N THR A 165 -21.41 -0.09 -0.41
CA THR A 165 -21.81 1.25 -0.91
C THR A 165 -22.69 1.23 -2.16
N ILE A 166 -23.04 0.05 -2.68
CA ILE A 166 -23.89 -0.08 -3.88
C ILE A 166 -25.33 0.31 -3.61
N ASP A 167 -26.08 0.60 -4.69
CA ASP A 167 -27.52 0.83 -4.62
C ASP A 167 -28.24 -0.46 -4.24
N GLU A 168 -29.11 -0.38 -3.22
CA GLU A 168 -29.90 -1.51 -2.75
C GLU A 168 -31.12 -1.79 -3.63
N GLY A 169 -31.57 -0.84 -4.45
CA GLY A 169 -32.74 -1.00 -5.33
C GLY A 169 -32.72 -2.26 -6.20
N PRO A 170 -31.65 -2.53 -6.96
CA PRO A 170 -31.51 -3.77 -7.73
C PRO A 170 -31.54 -5.04 -6.87
N ILE A 171 -31.00 -4.97 -5.64
CA ILE A 171 -31.03 -6.10 -4.69
C ILE A 171 -32.46 -6.37 -4.22
N GLU A 172 -33.20 -5.32 -3.87
CA GLU A 172 -34.60 -5.43 -3.44
C GLU A 172 -35.50 -5.94 -4.57
N ALA A 173 -35.31 -5.43 -5.79
CA ALA A 173 -36.04 -5.90 -6.97
C ALA A 173 -35.82 -7.41 -7.21
N MET A 174 -34.60 -7.89 -7.08
CA MET A 174 -34.29 -9.31 -7.21
C MET A 174 -34.90 -10.16 -6.08
N LYS A 175 -34.91 -9.63 -4.85
CA LYS A 175 -35.56 -10.29 -3.71
C LYS A 175 -37.07 -10.42 -3.90
N SER A 176 -37.74 -9.38 -4.44
CA SER A 176 -39.17 -9.36 -4.64
C SER A 176 -39.66 -10.40 -5.66
N VAL A 177 -38.82 -10.76 -6.63
CA VAL A 177 -39.12 -11.85 -7.59
C VAL A 177 -38.68 -13.25 -7.10
N GLY A 178 -38.21 -13.35 -5.83
CA GLY A 178 -37.82 -14.63 -5.24
C GLY A 178 -36.45 -15.16 -5.68
N ALA A 179 -35.53 -14.29 -6.15
CA ALA A 179 -34.21 -14.71 -6.59
C ALA A 179 -33.39 -15.30 -5.43
N ARG A 180 -32.57 -16.32 -5.74
CA ARG A 180 -31.63 -16.93 -4.78
C ARG A 180 -30.43 -16.01 -4.56
N LYS A 181 -29.73 -16.10 -3.42
CA LYS A 181 -28.58 -15.28 -3.06
C LYS A 181 -27.51 -15.18 -4.16
N LEU A 182 -27.14 -16.30 -4.79
CA LEU A 182 -26.17 -16.31 -5.89
C LEU A 182 -26.65 -15.55 -7.12
N GLN A 183 -27.95 -15.59 -7.42
CA GLN A 183 -28.54 -14.82 -8.52
C GLN A 183 -28.51 -13.32 -8.20
N ILE A 184 -28.82 -12.94 -6.97
CA ILE A 184 -28.72 -11.54 -6.51
C ILE A 184 -27.28 -11.03 -6.64
N ILE A 185 -26.31 -11.81 -6.18
CA ILE A 185 -24.90 -11.45 -6.30
C ILE A 185 -24.53 -11.26 -7.79
N HIS A 186 -24.86 -12.22 -8.64
CA HIS A 186 -24.44 -12.20 -10.04
C HIS A 186 -25.13 -11.08 -10.85
N PHE A 187 -26.44 -10.85 -10.67
CA PHE A 187 -27.20 -9.92 -11.51
C PHE A 187 -27.41 -8.54 -10.90
N ALA A 188 -27.40 -8.41 -9.57
CA ALA A 188 -27.60 -7.11 -8.90
C ALA A 188 -26.32 -6.50 -8.33
N VAL A 189 -25.39 -7.31 -7.77
CA VAL A 189 -24.20 -6.78 -7.11
C VAL A 189 -23.01 -6.68 -8.06
N VAL A 190 -22.64 -7.79 -8.73
CA VAL A 190 -21.43 -7.84 -9.59
C VAL A 190 -21.43 -6.76 -10.65
N PRO A 191 -22.51 -6.46 -11.39
CA PRO A 191 -22.49 -5.40 -12.39
C PRO A 191 -22.19 -4.00 -11.83
N GLN A 192 -22.59 -3.74 -10.58
CA GLN A 192 -22.36 -2.45 -9.93
C GLN A 192 -20.90 -2.29 -9.45
N VAL A 193 -20.25 -3.39 -9.04
CA VAL A 193 -18.90 -3.32 -8.41
C VAL A 193 -17.77 -3.70 -9.36
N LEU A 194 -18.05 -4.29 -10.52
CA LEU A 194 -17.03 -4.88 -11.40
C LEU A 194 -15.95 -3.88 -11.81
N ASN A 195 -16.34 -2.69 -12.23
CA ASN A 195 -15.41 -1.64 -12.65
C ASN A 195 -14.50 -1.23 -11.49
N GLN A 196 -15.06 -1.12 -10.28
CA GLN A 196 -14.31 -0.77 -9.10
C GLN A 196 -13.37 -1.90 -8.66
N PHE A 197 -13.80 -3.16 -8.81
CA PHE A 197 -12.94 -4.32 -8.54
C PHE A 197 -11.72 -4.36 -9.46
N ILE A 198 -11.92 -4.12 -10.76
CA ILE A 198 -10.81 -4.04 -11.71
C ILE A 198 -9.88 -2.87 -11.36
N SER A 199 -10.43 -1.73 -10.99
CA SER A 199 -9.66 -0.56 -10.55
C SER A 199 -8.80 -0.86 -9.32
N TYR A 200 -9.34 -1.57 -8.33
CA TYR A 200 -8.58 -1.95 -7.13
C TYR A 200 -7.56 -3.05 -7.39
N PHE A 201 -7.85 -3.98 -8.31
CA PHE A 201 -6.86 -4.95 -8.77
C PHE A 201 -5.64 -4.24 -9.39
N LEU A 202 -5.86 -3.32 -10.32
CA LEU A 202 -4.79 -2.55 -10.96
C LEU A 202 -4.02 -1.69 -9.96
N TYR A 203 -4.71 -1.07 -9.01
CA TYR A 203 -4.09 -0.31 -7.93
C TYR A 203 -3.19 -1.17 -7.04
N THR A 204 -3.67 -2.34 -6.67
CA THR A 204 -2.89 -3.30 -5.86
C THR A 204 -1.69 -3.83 -6.63
N LEU A 205 -1.86 -4.10 -7.93
CA LEU A 205 -0.75 -4.50 -8.81
C LEU A 205 0.36 -3.44 -8.84
N GLU A 206 0.01 -2.18 -8.99
CA GLU A 206 0.96 -1.05 -8.96
C GLU A 206 1.73 -1.00 -7.62
N ILE A 207 1.03 -1.16 -6.50
CA ILE A 207 1.66 -1.22 -5.17
C ILE A 207 2.60 -2.42 -5.09
N ASN A 208 2.19 -3.58 -5.56
CA ASN A 208 2.96 -4.81 -5.49
C ASN A 208 4.25 -4.76 -6.31
N VAL A 209 4.26 -4.08 -7.45
CA VAL A 209 5.50 -3.88 -8.24
C VAL A 209 6.53 -3.07 -7.44
N ARG A 210 6.10 -2.04 -6.73
CA ARG A 210 6.98 -1.28 -5.83
C ARG A 210 7.41 -2.10 -4.61
N ALA A 211 6.45 -2.78 -3.99
CA ALA A 211 6.72 -3.62 -2.82
C ALA A 211 7.70 -4.76 -3.15
N SER A 212 7.58 -5.40 -4.32
CA SER A 212 8.47 -6.50 -4.71
C SER A 212 9.95 -6.09 -4.77
N THR A 213 10.25 -4.83 -5.13
CA THR A 213 11.62 -4.31 -5.08
C THR A 213 12.18 -4.28 -3.65
N VAL A 214 11.36 -3.86 -2.68
CA VAL A 214 11.74 -3.82 -1.27
C VAL A 214 11.82 -5.22 -0.66
N LEU A 215 10.87 -6.10 -1.01
CA LEU A 215 10.87 -7.50 -0.58
C LEU A 215 12.10 -8.25 -1.11
N GLY A 216 12.51 -7.95 -2.35
CA GLY A 216 13.73 -8.50 -2.94
C GLY A 216 15.00 -8.14 -2.16
N TYR A 217 15.03 -6.97 -1.50
CA TYR A 217 16.13 -6.60 -0.60
C TYR A 217 16.28 -7.58 0.58
N LEU A 218 15.21 -8.24 0.99
CA LEU A 218 15.23 -9.33 2.00
C LEU A 218 15.47 -10.72 1.40
N GLY A 219 15.73 -10.80 0.09
CA GLY A 219 15.97 -12.07 -0.58
C GLY A 219 14.72 -12.70 -1.22
N ALA A 220 13.61 -12.00 -1.29
CA ALA A 220 12.37 -12.49 -1.91
C ALA A 220 12.37 -12.42 -3.44
N GLY A 221 13.53 -12.44 -4.10
CA GLY A 221 13.68 -12.47 -5.56
C GLY A 221 13.60 -11.10 -6.26
N GLY A 222 13.67 -11.13 -7.58
CA GLY A 222 13.55 -9.95 -8.43
C GLY A 222 14.68 -8.95 -8.34
N ILE A 223 14.42 -7.71 -8.80
CA ILE A 223 15.41 -6.64 -8.90
C ILE A 223 15.98 -6.21 -7.54
N GLY A 224 15.23 -6.39 -6.44
CA GLY A 224 15.65 -5.99 -5.10
C GLY A 224 16.88 -6.74 -4.59
N VAL A 225 17.09 -8.00 -5.01
CA VAL A 225 18.29 -8.77 -4.67
C VAL A 225 19.54 -8.13 -5.29
N TYR A 226 19.43 -7.65 -6.52
CA TYR A 226 20.52 -6.95 -7.20
C TYR A 226 20.78 -5.56 -6.58
N LEU A 227 19.73 -4.89 -6.12
CA LEU A 227 19.86 -3.65 -5.36
C LEU A 227 20.64 -3.87 -4.06
N GLN A 228 20.28 -4.89 -3.28
CA GLN A 228 20.99 -5.24 -2.05
C GLN A 228 22.46 -5.55 -2.34
N ARG A 229 22.72 -6.35 -3.36
CA ARG A 229 24.07 -6.73 -3.74
C ARG A 229 24.93 -5.52 -4.12
N SER A 230 24.44 -4.65 -5.02
CA SER A 230 25.17 -3.47 -5.48
C SER A 230 25.45 -2.47 -4.34
N LEU A 231 24.52 -2.35 -3.37
CA LEU A 231 24.72 -1.54 -2.17
C LEU A 231 25.79 -2.14 -1.24
N ASN A 232 25.77 -3.44 -1.01
CA ASN A 232 26.76 -4.12 -0.17
C ASN A 232 28.17 -4.12 -0.79
N GLU A 233 28.27 -4.11 -2.12
CA GLU A 233 29.52 -3.99 -2.86
C GLU A 233 29.97 -2.51 -3.06
N PHE A 234 29.21 -1.54 -2.51
CA PHE A 234 29.45 -0.09 -2.68
C PHE A 234 29.52 0.35 -4.15
N ASN A 235 28.89 -0.39 -5.05
CA ASN A 235 28.86 -0.10 -6.48
C ASN A 235 27.71 0.82 -6.84
N TYR A 236 27.88 2.10 -6.52
CA TYR A 236 26.82 3.11 -6.68
C TYR A 236 26.44 3.41 -8.13
N SER A 237 27.35 3.15 -9.09
CA SER A 237 27.03 3.28 -10.53
C SER A 237 26.01 2.25 -10.98
N GLN A 238 26.12 1.00 -10.51
CA GLN A 238 25.12 -0.05 -10.77
C GLN A 238 23.83 0.20 -9.98
N THR A 239 23.94 0.62 -8.71
CA THR A 239 22.80 1.01 -7.89
C THR A 239 21.94 2.07 -8.57
N ALA A 240 22.59 3.10 -9.20
CA ALA A 240 21.89 4.13 -9.94
C ALA A 240 21.08 3.57 -11.11
N VAL A 241 21.63 2.66 -11.90
CA VAL A 241 20.92 1.98 -13.01
C VAL A 241 19.73 1.20 -12.49
N ILE A 242 19.88 0.43 -11.39
CA ILE A 242 18.78 -0.33 -10.80
C ILE A 242 17.63 0.60 -10.38
N ILE A 243 17.96 1.70 -9.69
CA ILE A 243 16.95 2.67 -9.24
C ILE A 243 16.25 3.30 -10.44
N ILE A 244 17.00 3.79 -11.44
CA ILE A 244 16.41 4.41 -12.64
C ILE A 244 15.51 3.43 -13.37
N MET A 245 15.95 2.20 -13.60
CA MET A 245 15.15 1.19 -14.29
C MET A 245 13.90 0.79 -13.50
N THR A 246 14.00 0.68 -12.17
CA THR A 246 12.85 0.44 -11.30
C THR A 246 11.84 1.58 -11.40
N LEU A 247 12.29 2.84 -11.36
CA LEU A 247 11.41 4.00 -11.53
C LEU A 247 10.73 4.01 -12.90
N VAL A 248 11.46 3.71 -13.98
CA VAL A 248 10.90 3.63 -15.34
C VAL A 248 9.80 2.55 -15.41
N VAL A 249 10.06 1.36 -14.87
CA VAL A 249 9.08 0.26 -14.85
C VAL A 249 7.83 0.63 -14.06
N VAL A 250 7.99 1.16 -12.84
CA VAL A 250 6.88 1.60 -12.01
C VAL A 250 6.07 2.69 -12.72
N PHE A 251 6.74 3.64 -13.39
CA PHE A 251 6.09 4.71 -14.14
C PHE A 251 5.28 4.18 -15.33
N ILE A 252 5.84 3.24 -16.09
CA ILE A 252 5.13 2.59 -17.22
C ILE A 252 3.89 1.86 -16.72
N ILE A 253 4.01 1.07 -15.64
CA ILE A 253 2.89 0.33 -15.06
C ILE A 253 1.81 1.28 -14.55
N ASN A 254 2.19 2.40 -13.92
CA ASN A 254 1.26 3.42 -13.46
C ASN A 254 0.48 4.04 -14.63
N ILE A 255 1.17 4.40 -15.74
CA ILE A 255 0.51 4.93 -16.95
C ILE A 255 -0.50 3.91 -17.51
N ILE A 256 -0.09 2.65 -17.65
CA ILE A 256 -0.96 1.59 -18.17
C ILE A 256 -2.17 1.40 -17.24
N SER A 257 -1.95 1.32 -15.93
CA SER A 257 -3.01 1.16 -14.94
C SER A 257 -4.00 2.32 -14.96
N ASN A 258 -3.52 3.57 -15.06
CA ASN A 258 -4.37 4.75 -15.13
C ASN A 258 -5.20 4.77 -16.42
N TYR A 259 -4.57 4.50 -17.56
CA TYR A 259 -5.26 4.42 -18.85
C TYR A 259 -6.37 3.36 -18.85
N LEU A 260 -6.10 2.17 -18.27
CA LEU A 260 -7.11 1.12 -18.16
C LEU A 260 -8.25 1.53 -17.20
N ARG A 261 -7.94 2.18 -16.09
CA ARG A 261 -8.96 2.68 -15.13
C ARG A 261 -9.87 3.74 -15.74
N GLU A 262 -9.32 4.69 -16.48
CA GLU A 262 -10.10 5.74 -17.15
C GLU A 262 -11.06 5.19 -18.21
N ARG A 263 -10.74 4.06 -18.83
CA ARG A 263 -11.65 3.40 -19.79
C ARG A 263 -12.77 2.58 -19.15
N LEU A 264 -12.63 2.24 -17.87
CA LEU A 264 -13.60 1.43 -17.11
C LEU A 264 -14.61 2.30 -16.34
N MET A 265 -14.27 3.55 -16.07
CA MET A 265 -15.16 4.55 -15.47
C MET A 265 -15.93 5.32 -16.54
#